data_795a2efe524bdd447cae50e7e8b6bc50
#
_entry.id   795a2efe524bdd447cae50e7e8b6bc50
#
_cell.length_a   1.000
_cell.length_b   1.000
_cell.length_c   1.000
_cell.angle_alpha   90.00
_cell.angle_beta   90.00
_cell.angle_gamma   90.00
#
_symmetry.space_group_name_H-M   'P 1'
#
loop_
_entity.id
_entity.type
_entity.pdbx_description
1 polymer ?
#
loop_
_entity_poly.entity_id
_entity_poly.type
_entity_poly.pdbx_seq_one_letter_code
_entity_poly.pdbx_strand_id
1 'polypeptide(L)'
;NLKTVALHHLTRLPAGYFKRVGSGKIRRIIDDGAGQTETYLAHQLPDLVGAVVTPAAVIVLLLVFDWRFGLISLLPMAAGLFFLSRMMGANMAVAMKEYQNALEDMNNEAVEYVRGIPVVKTFQQSVFSFRSFHGSILRYKDWAMSYAGSMRIPMCSYTVSINGIFAVLIPAGILLAGDISKGESYVTAALDLMFYILFTPVCVSMMDKIMLTGENT
;
A
#
# COMPACT_ATOMS: atom_id res chain seq x y z
N ASN A 1 24.16 8.20 16.46
CA ASN A 1 23.19 9.31 16.32
C ASN A 1 23.48 10.05 15.01
N LEU A 2 22.70 9.74 13.97
CA LEU A 2 22.92 10.23 12.61
C LEU A 2 22.94 11.78 12.52
N LYS A 3 22.04 12.43 13.27
CA LYS A 3 21.99 13.89 13.38
C LYS A 3 23.28 14.49 13.96
N THR A 4 23.84 13.86 14.97
CA THR A 4 25.10 14.31 15.59
C THR A 4 26.27 14.22 14.62
N VAL A 5 26.37 13.12 13.86
CA VAL A 5 27.41 12.94 12.84
C VAL A 5 27.25 13.97 11.72
N ALA A 6 26.03 14.19 11.24
CA ALA A 6 25.75 15.20 10.21
C ALA A 6 26.08 16.62 10.70
N LEU A 7 25.69 16.98 11.93
CA LEU A 7 26.03 18.26 12.53
C LEU A 7 27.55 18.44 12.70
N HIS A 8 28.26 17.40 13.13
CA HIS A 8 29.71 17.45 13.24
C HIS A 8 30.39 17.60 11.86
N HIS A 9 29.81 17.00 10.81
CA HIS A 9 30.32 17.21 9.44
C HIS A 9 30.11 18.68 8.99
N LEU A 10 28.97 19.28 9.32
CA LEU A 10 28.68 20.68 9.00
C LEU A 10 29.69 21.66 9.62
N THR A 11 30.18 21.38 10.84
CA THR A 11 31.19 22.28 11.47
C THR A 11 32.52 22.33 10.71
N ARG A 12 32.78 21.37 9.84
CA ARG A 12 33.98 21.32 9.01
C ARG A 12 33.83 21.99 7.65
N LEU A 13 32.63 22.45 7.29
CA LEU A 13 32.36 23.10 6.01
C LEU A 13 32.70 24.60 6.05
N PRO A 14 33.23 25.17 4.94
CA PRO A 14 33.53 26.60 4.87
C PRO A 14 32.27 27.46 4.95
N ALA A 15 32.38 28.65 5.58
CA ALA A 15 31.25 29.57 5.80
C ALA A 15 30.51 29.96 4.50
N GLY A 16 31.19 29.96 3.35
CA GLY A 16 30.58 30.23 2.05
C GLY A 16 29.53 29.20 1.62
N TYR A 17 29.61 27.97 2.12
CA TYR A 17 28.62 26.94 1.85
C TYR A 17 27.24 27.31 2.44
N PHE A 18 27.23 27.83 3.66
CA PHE A 18 26.00 28.23 4.36
C PHE A 18 25.29 29.40 3.70
N LYS A 19 26.07 30.34 3.12
CA LYS A 19 25.50 31.46 2.33
C LYS A 19 24.83 30.97 1.03
N ARG A 20 25.37 29.92 0.40
CA ARG A 20 24.87 29.40 -0.88
C ARG A 20 23.63 28.50 -0.70
N VAL A 21 23.63 27.66 0.30
CA VAL A 21 22.58 26.63 0.48
C VAL A 21 21.45 27.11 1.40
N GLY A 22 21.74 28.05 2.31
CA GLY A 22 20.77 28.53 3.31
C GLY A 22 20.61 27.57 4.49
N SER A 23 20.62 28.13 5.70
CA SER A 23 20.54 27.33 6.95
C SER A 23 19.24 26.53 7.10
N GLY A 24 18.13 27.07 6.63
CA GLY A 24 16.84 26.39 6.66
C GLY A 24 16.80 25.12 5.79
N LYS A 25 17.41 25.17 4.60
CA LYS A 25 17.48 24.00 3.72
C LYS A 25 18.38 22.90 4.30
N ILE A 26 19.51 23.29 4.89
CA ILE A 26 20.43 22.34 5.56
C ILE A 26 19.74 21.65 6.72
N ARG A 27 19.06 22.43 7.58
CA ARG A 27 18.30 21.86 8.72
C ARG A 27 17.24 20.86 8.24
N ARG A 28 16.47 21.23 7.22
CA ARG A 28 15.45 20.37 6.64
C ARG A 28 16.05 19.06 6.13
N ILE A 29 17.13 19.11 5.35
CA ILE A 29 17.79 17.91 4.82
C ILE A 29 18.25 16.97 5.95
N ILE A 30 18.80 17.52 7.04
CA ILE A 30 19.27 16.70 8.17
C ILE A 30 18.09 16.13 8.96
N ASP A 31 17.07 16.93 9.25
CA ASP A 31 15.91 16.48 10.03
C ASP A 31 15.07 15.49 9.23
N ASP A 32 14.75 15.78 7.98
CA ASP A 32 13.98 14.90 7.10
C ASP A 32 14.77 13.62 6.79
N GLY A 33 16.06 13.71 6.45
CA GLY A 33 16.91 12.56 6.15
C GLY A 33 17.11 11.63 7.36
N ALA A 34 17.30 12.18 8.56
CA ALA A 34 17.41 11.38 9.76
C ALA A 34 16.06 10.72 10.13
N GLY A 35 14.95 11.45 9.99
CA GLY A 35 13.61 10.92 10.22
C GLY A 35 13.25 9.81 9.24
N GLN A 36 13.52 9.99 7.95
CA GLN A 36 13.30 8.95 6.93
C GLN A 36 14.13 7.70 7.20
N THR A 37 15.41 7.86 7.59
CA THR A 37 16.27 6.71 7.91
C THR A 37 15.76 5.96 9.15
N GLU A 38 15.29 6.68 10.17
CA GLU A 38 14.69 6.07 11.37
C GLU A 38 13.43 5.29 11.01
N THR A 39 12.52 5.89 10.24
CA THR A 39 11.29 5.24 9.76
C THR A 39 11.60 4.00 8.93
N TYR A 40 12.58 4.10 8.02
CA TYR A 40 12.99 2.96 7.21
C TYR A 40 13.52 1.80 8.06
N LEU A 41 14.47 2.06 8.96
CA LEU A 41 15.10 1.02 9.78
C LEU A 41 14.16 0.46 10.85
N ALA A 42 13.33 1.31 11.48
CA ALA A 42 12.47 0.91 12.59
C ALA A 42 11.16 0.25 12.15
N HIS A 43 10.63 0.64 10.99
CA HIS A 43 9.30 0.21 10.53
C HIS A 43 9.35 -0.51 9.18
N GLN A 44 9.92 0.10 8.14
CA GLN A 44 9.85 -0.47 6.80
C GLN A 44 10.70 -1.74 6.65
N LEU A 45 11.89 -1.79 7.24
CA LEU A 45 12.76 -2.96 7.14
C LEU A 45 12.16 -4.22 7.82
N PRO A 46 11.64 -4.16 9.06
CA PRO A 46 10.93 -5.28 9.67
C PRO A 46 9.69 -5.70 8.89
N ASP A 47 8.93 -4.75 8.36
CA ASP A 47 7.72 -5.04 7.56
C ASP A 47 8.08 -5.74 6.25
N LEU A 48 9.16 -5.31 5.58
CA LEU A 48 9.66 -5.94 4.36
C LEU A 48 10.12 -7.39 4.62
N VAL A 49 10.85 -7.62 5.70
CA VAL A 49 11.26 -8.97 6.12
C VAL A 49 10.02 -9.81 6.43
N GLY A 50 9.06 -9.26 7.16
CA GLY A 50 7.80 -9.91 7.47
C GLY A 50 6.97 -10.24 6.23
N ALA A 51 6.96 -9.35 5.23
CA ALA A 51 6.26 -9.56 3.96
C ALA A 51 6.84 -10.70 3.12
N VAL A 52 8.09 -11.11 3.34
CA VAL A 52 8.73 -12.24 2.64
C VAL A 52 8.69 -13.51 3.49
N VAL A 53 9.10 -13.41 4.76
CA VAL A 53 9.23 -14.58 5.65
C VAL A 53 7.87 -15.18 6.02
N THR A 54 6.88 -14.32 6.30
CA THR A 54 5.54 -14.80 6.71
C THR A 54 4.85 -15.62 5.62
N PRO A 55 4.81 -15.18 4.33
CA PRO A 55 4.26 -16.00 3.25
C PRO A 55 4.98 -17.33 3.07
N ALA A 56 6.32 -17.31 3.12
CA ALA A 56 7.10 -18.54 3.00
C ALA A 56 6.77 -19.53 4.13
N ALA A 57 6.70 -19.06 5.38
CA ALA A 57 6.34 -19.89 6.52
C ALA A 57 4.92 -20.42 6.43
N VAL A 58 3.96 -19.60 6.00
CA VAL A 58 2.56 -20.00 5.79
C VAL A 58 2.44 -21.07 4.72
N ILE A 59 3.10 -20.91 3.57
CA ILE A 59 3.10 -21.91 2.50
C ILE A 59 3.65 -23.25 2.98
N VAL A 60 4.80 -23.22 3.67
CA VAL A 60 5.41 -24.43 4.22
C VAL A 60 4.46 -25.11 5.21
N LEU A 61 3.85 -24.34 6.11
CA LEU A 61 2.94 -24.86 7.11
C LEU A 61 1.67 -25.49 6.47
N LEU A 62 1.09 -24.83 5.46
CA LEU A 62 -0.06 -25.36 4.73
C LEU A 62 0.27 -26.69 4.01
N LEU A 63 1.48 -26.83 3.46
CA LEU A 63 1.88 -28.04 2.73
C LEU A 63 2.30 -29.18 3.66
N VAL A 64 2.79 -28.88 4.86
CA VAL A 64 3.22 -29.88 5.86
C VAL A 64 2.03 -30.56 6.53
N PHE A 65 0.94 -29.84 6.79
CA PHE A 65 -0.26 -30.42 7.42
C PHE A 65 -0.99 -31.37 6.47
N ASP A 66 -1.48 -30.89 5.35
CA ASP A 66 -2.03 -31.71 4.25
C ASP A 66 -1.76 -30.99 2.92
N TRP A 67 -0.96 -31.61 2.05
CA TRP A 67 -0.59 -31.04 0.77
C TRP A 67 -1.79 -30.81 -0.16
N ARG A 68 -2.88 -31.60 -0.02
CA ARG A 68 -4.09 -31.50 -0.84
C ARG A 68 -4.87 -30.22 -0.50
N PHE A 69 -5.21 -30.04 0.77
CA PHE A 69 -5.84 -28.81 1.25
C PHE A 69 -4.94 -27.61 1.09
N GLY A 70 -3.63 -27.78 1.30
CA GLY A 70 -2.63 -26.74 1.07
C GLY A 70 -2.64 -26.24 -0.36
N LEU A 71 -2.58 -27.11 -1.36
CA LEU A 71 -2.66 -26.70 -2.78
C LEU A 71 -3.98 -26.03 -3.14
N ILE A 72 -5.10 -26.52 -2.60
CA ILE A 72 -6.42 -25.95 -2.84
C ILE A 72 -6.52 -24.53 -2.26
N SER A 73 -5.98 -24.30 -1.07
CA SER A 73 -5.98 -22.97 -0.44
C SER A 73 -5.01 -21.97 -1.11
N LEU A 74 -3.94 -22.47 -1.75
CA LEU A 74 -3.01 -21.64 -2.51
C LEU A 74 -3.60 -21.09 -3.82
N LEU A 75 -4.61 -21.73 -4.40
CA LEU A 75 -5.24 -21.27 -5.65
C LEU A 75 -5.83 -19.84 -5.53
N PRO A 76 -6.75 -19.55 -4.57
CA PRO A 76 -7.28 -18.21 -4.41
C PRO A 76 -6.22 -17.21 -3.93
N MET A 77 -5.20 -17.66 -3.18
CA MET A 77 -4.07 -16.79 -2.81
C MET A 77 -3.24 -16.38 -4.03
N ALA A 78 -2.95 -17.32 -4.94
CA ALA A 78 -2.25 -17.03 -6.19
C ALA A 78 -3.07 -16.09 -7.09
N ALA A 79 -4.39 -16.28 -7.17
CA ALA A 79 -5.29 -15.37 -7.86
C ALA A 79 -5.26 -13.94 -7.23
N GLY A 80 -5.27 -13.86 -5.91
CA GLY A 80 -5.12 -12.58 -5.19
C GLY A 80 -3.80 -11.87 -5.52
N LEU A 81 -2.68 -12.59 -5.49
CA LEU A 81 -1.37 -12.05 -5.89
C LEU A 81 -1.33 -11.59 -7.36
N PHE A 82 -1.98 -12.32 -8.24
CA PHE A 82 -2.11 -11.92 -9.64
C PHE A 82 -2.88 -10.60 -9.78
N PHE A 83 -4.01 -10.43 -9.10
CA PHE A 83 -4.76 -9.17 -9.13
C PHE A 83 -3.98 -8.04 -8.47
N LEU A 84 -3.26 -8.31 -7.37
CA LEU A 84 -2.40 -7.34 -6.70
C LEU A 84 -1.28 -6.86 -7.64
N SER A 85 -0.62 -7.76 -8.36
CA SER A 85 0.43 -7.39 -9.33
C SER A 85 -0.10 -6.53 -10.47
N ARG A 86 -1.37 -6.74 -10.86
CA ARG A 86 -2.04 -5.89 -11.85
C ARG A 86 -2.34 -4.49 -11.30
N MET A 87 -2.63 -4.37 -10.01
CA MET A 87 -2.80 -3.08 -9.33
C MET A 87 -1.51 -2.27 -9.28
N MET A 88 -0.37 -2.93 -9.03
CA MET A 88 0.94 -2.28 -8.91
C MET A 88 1.67 -2.07 -10.25
N GLY A 89 1.00 -2.30 -11.38
CA GLY A 89 1.60 -2.18 -12.71
C GLY A 89 1.96 -0.74 -13.11
N ALA A 90 2.83 -0.57 -14.10
CA ALA A 90 3.34 0.72 -14.59
C ALA A 90 2.23 1.74 -14.93
N ASN A 91 1.10 1.29 -15.46
CA ASN A 91 -0.06 2.15 -15.76
C ASN A 91 -0.64 2.80 -14.51
N MET A 92 -0.58 2.11 -13.36
CA MET A 92 -1.06 2.64 -12.10
C MET A 92 -0.11 3.68 -11.50
N ALA A 93 1.20 3.47 -11.62
CA ALA A 93 2.19 4.47 -11.21
C ALA A 93 2.03 5.78 -11.99
N VAL A 94 1.72 5.69 -13.29
CA VAL A 94 1.41 6.89 -14.12
C VAL A 94 0.12 7.55 -13.63
N ALA A 95 -0.95 6.80 -13.41
CA ALA A 95 -2.23 7.34 -12.93
C ALA A 95 -2.09 8.00 -11.55
N MET A 96 -1.29 7.39 -10.65
CA MET A 96 -0.99 7.98 -9.33
C MET A 96 -0.21 9.28 -9.44
N LYS A 97 0.78 9.34 -10.33
CA LYS A 97 1.56 10.56 -10.58
C LYS A 97 0.67 11.70 -11.10
N GLU A 98 -0.20 11.42 -12.03
CA GLU A 98 -1.15 12.41 -12.57
C GLU A 98 -2.14 12.90 -11.50
N TYR A 99 -2.63 11.98 -10.65
CA TYR A 99 -3.44 12.33 -9.51
C TYR A 99 -2.70 13.26 -8.53
N GLN A 100 -1.43 12.95 -8.21
CA GLN A 100 -0.61 13.79 -7.34
C GLN A 100 -0.33 15.17 -7.96
N ASN A 101 -0.05 15.24 -9.26
CA ASN A 101 0.13 16.50 -9.96
C ASN A 101 -1.14 17.36 -9.90
N ALA A 102 -2.30 16.76 -10.13
CA ALA A 102 -3.59 17.48 -10.04
C ALA A 102 -3.88 17.97 -8.60
N LEU A 103 -3.49 17.21 -7.59
CA LEU A 103 -3.59 17.61 -6.18
C LEU A 103 -2.65 18.78 -5.86
N GLU A 104 -1.42 18.75 -6.36
CA GLU A 104 -0.43 19.83 -6.18
C GLU A 104 -0.91 21.11 -6.87
N ASP A 105 -1.39 21.04 -8.09
CA ASP A 105 -1.96 22.18 -8.81
C ASP A 105 -3.13 22.79 -8.04
N MET A 106 -4.05 21.97 -7.54
CA MET A 106 -5.16 22.44 -6.73
C MET A 106 -4.68 23.14 -5.44
N ASN A 107 -3.69 22.58 -4.76
CA ASN A 107 -3.13 23.19 -3.55
C ASN A 107 -2.43 24.53 -3.84
N ASN A 108 -1.68 24.64 -4.95
CA ASN A 108 -1.03 25.87 -5.36
C ASN A 108 -2.06 26.97 -5.67
N GLU A 109 -3.09 26.64 -6.45
CA GLU A 109 -4.20 27.56 -6.76
C GLU A 109 -4.98 27.98 -5.49
N ALA A 110 -5.15 27.07 -4.51
CA ALA A 110 -5.75 27.40 -3.22
C ALA A 110 -4.92 28.44 -2.44
N VAL A 111 -3.61 28.26 -2.40
CA VAL A 111 -2.70 29.21 -1.74
C VAL A 111 -2.73 30.58 -2.45
N GLU A 112 -2.70 30.60 -3.78
CA GLU A 112 -2.82 31.85 -4.56
C GLU A 112 -4.16 32.54 -4.31
N TYR A 113 -5.25 31.77 -4.31
CA TYR A 113 -6.58 32.28 -3.98
C TYR A 113 -6.61 32.98 -2.63
N VAL A 114 -6.11 32.31 -1.57
CA VAL A 114 -6.08 32.87 -0.20
C VAL A 114 -5.21 34.14 -0.15
N ARG A 115 -4.06 34.14 -0.81
CA ARG A 115 -3.16 35.33 -0.89
C ARG A 115 -3.81 36.46 -1.67
N GLY A 116 -4.63 36.17 -2.65
CA GLY A 116 -5.34 37.16 -3.48
C GLY A 116 -6.56 37.78 -2.82
N ILE A 117 -7.13 37.19 -1.77
CA ILE A 117 -8.36 37.67 -1.11
C ILE A 117 -8.28 39.15 -0.68
N PRO A 118 -7.19 39.65 -0.06
CA PRO A 118 -7.07 41.06 0.31
C PRO A 118 -7.12 42.01 -0.91
N VAL A 119 -6.47 41.62 -2.00
CA VAL A 119 -6.44 42.39 -3.25
C VAL A 119 -7.84 42.43 -3.89
N VAL A 120 -8.50 41.28 -3.98
CA VAL A 120 -9.85 41.15 -4.50
C VAL A 120 -10.84 42.00 -3.69
N LYS A 121 -10.75 42.00 -2.35
CA LYS A 121 -11.56 42.86 -1.48
C LYS A 121 -11.34 44.35 -1.72
N THR A 122 -10.08 44.75 -1.95
CA THR A 122 -9.72 46.16 -2.13
C THR A 122 -10.20 46.71 -3.48
N PHE A 123 -10.10 45.91 -4.54
CA PHE A 123 -10.40 46.31 -5.92
C PHE A 123 -11.77 45.85 -6.43
N GLN A 124 -12.58 45.18 -5.59
CA GLN A 124 -13.90 44.62 -5.94
C GLN A 124 -13.91 43.72 -7.21
N GLN A 125 -12.76 43.17 -7.57
CA GLN A 125 -12.61 42.26 -8.70
C GLN A 125 -12.65 40.81 -8.22
N SER A 126 -13.82 40.18 -8.36
CA SER A 126 -14.13 38.92 -7.66
C SER A 126 -13.90 37.64 -8.46
N VAL A 127 -13.51 37.65 -9.75
CA VAL A 127 -13.90 36.48 -10.56
C VAL A 127 -12.75 35.62 -11.08
N PHE A 128 -11.56 36.16 -11.32
CA PHE A 128 -10.54 35.42 -12.05
C PHE A 128 -9.81 34.37 -11.19
N SER A 129 -9.39 34.69 -9.98
CA SER A 129 -8.71 33.75 -9.08
C SER A 129 -9.63 32.64 -8.57
N PHE A 130 -10.92 32.97 -8.33
CA PHE A 130 -11.92 31.94 -7.95
C PHE A 130 -12.19 30.97 -9.11
N ARG A 131 -12.22 31.45 -10.34
CA ARG A 131 -12.47 30.60 -11.51
C ARG A 131 -11.30 29.63 -11.76
N SER A 132 -10.06 30.07 -11.59
CA SER A 132 -8.87 29.23 -11.68
C SER A 132 -8.88 28.14 -10.63
N PHE A 133 -9.06 28.52 -9.39
CA PHE A 133 -9.15 27.57 -8.27
C PHE A 133 -10.32 26.57 -8.44
N HIS A 134 -11.50 27.04 -8.83
CA HIS A 134 -12.62 26.15 -9.12
C HIS A 134 -12.31 25.18 -10.27
N GLY A 135 -11.63 25.65 -11.30
CA GLY A 135 -11.16 24.79 -12.41
C GLY A 135 -10.17 23.71 -11.96
N SER A 136 -9.24 24.03 -11.04
CA SER A 136 -8.29 23.06 -10.48
C SER A 136 -8.98 22.01 -9.60
N ILE A 137 -9.99 22.40 -8.83
CA ILE A 137 -10.83 21.44 -8.07
C ILE A 137 -11.53 20.45 -9.00
N LEU A 138 -12.11 20.95 -10.11
CA LEU A 138 -12.78 20.07 -11.07
C LEU A 138 -11.79 19.10 -11.73
N ARG A 139 -10.61 19.57 -12.14
CA ARG A 139 -9.56 18.70 -12.69
C ARG A 139 -9.13 17.64 -11.67
N TYR A 140 -8.86 18.04 -10.42
CA TYR A 140 -8.54 17.10 -9.36
C TYR A 140 -9.66 16.07 -9.14
N LYS A 141 -10.92 16.51 -9.09
CA LYS A 141 -12.08 15.61 -8.99
C LYS A 141 -12.10 14.60 -10.13
N ASP A 142 -11.91 15.03 -11.37
CA ASP A 142 -11.98 14.16 -12.53
C ASP A 142 -10.85 13.13 -12.52
N TRP A 143 -9.63 13.53 -12.13
CA TRP A 143 -8.51 12.60 -11.92
C TRP A 143 -8.76 11.64 -10.75
N ALA A 144 -9.27 12.13 -9.63
CA ALA A 144 -9.61 11.29 -8.47
C ALA A 144 -10.67 10.24 -8.81
N MET A 145 -11.70 10.63 -9.55
CA MET A 145 -12.75 9.72 -10.01
C MET A 145 -12.23 8.69 -11.02
N SER A 146 -11.38 9.09 -11.94
CA SER A 146 -10.73 8.20 -12.91
C SER A 146 -9.82 7.19 -12.21
N TYR A 147 -8.99 7.65 -11.28
CA TYR A 147 -8.11 6.81 -10.47
C TYR A 147 -8.92 5.80 -9.64
N ALA A 148 -9.91 6.25 -8.88
CA ALA A 148 -10.77 5.38 -8.09
C ALA A 148 -11.55 4.37 -8.95
N GLY A 149 -11.99 4.80 -10.14
CA GLY A 149 -12.66 3.93 -11.12
C GLY A 149 -11.75 2.83 -11.65
N SER A 150 -10.49 3.14 -11.96
CA SER A 150 -9.51 2.17 -12.46
C SER A 150 -9.11 1.14 -11.40
N MET A 151 -9.10 1.53 -10.10
CA MET A 151 -8.81 0.66 -8.97
C MET A 151 -9.96 -0.28 -8.59
N ARG A 152 -11.19 0.07 -8.95
CA ARG A 152 -12.40 -0.63 -8.49
C ARG A 152 -12.41 -2.11 -8.84
N ILE A 153 -12.16 -2.46 -10.10
CA ILE A 153 -12.23 -3.85 -10.56
C ILE A 153 -11.08 -4.69 -9.97
N PRO A 154 -9.80 -4.28 -10.06
CA PRO A 154 -8.71 -5.05 -9.47
C PRO A 154 -8.86 -5.24 -7.95
N MET A 155 -9.26 -4.20 -7.22
CA MET A 155 -9.47 -4.24 -5.77
C MET A 155 -10.59 -5.18 -5.37
N CYS A 156 -11.75 -5.12 -6.06
CA CYS A 156 -12.85 -6.06 -5.82
C CYS A 156 -12.42 -7.49 -6.14
N SER A 157 -11.72 -7.73 -7.24
CA SER A 157 -11.24 -9.07 -7.62
C SER A 157 -10.25 -9.62 -6.61
N TYR A 158 -9.32 -8.79 -6.11
CA TYR A 158 -8.40 -9.14 -5.03
C TYR A 158 -9.16 -9.55 -3.77
N THR A 159 -10.07 -8.70 -3.30
CA THR A 159 -10.86 -8.95 -2.08
C THR A 159 -11.70 -10.21 -2.20
N VAL A 160 -12.36 -10.44 -3.34
CA VAL A 160 -13.15 -11.65 -3.60
C VAL A 160 -12.26 -12.88 -3.64
N SER A 161 -11.08 -12.82 -4.26
CA SER A 161 -10.16 -13.95 -4.34
C SER A 161 -9.68 -14.38 -2.96
N ILE A 162 -9.26 -13.44 -2.12
CA ILE A 162 -8.73 -13.74 -0.80
C ILE A 162 -9.82 -14.23 0.15
N ASN A 163 -10.97 -13.57 0.20
CA ASN A 163 -12.09 -14.01 1.03
C ASN A 163 -12.78 -15.25 0.47
N GLY A 164 -12.58 -15.55 -0.81
CA GLY A 164 -13.06 -16.74 -1.50
C GLY A 164 -12.37 -18.05 -1.09
N ILE A 165 -11.33 -18.01 -0.24
CA ILE A 165 -10.65 -19.22 0.26
C ILE A 165 -11.67 -20.19 0.88
N PHE A 166 -12.59 -19.70 1.71
CA PHE A 166 -13.65 -20.53 2.31
C PHE A 166 -14.58 -21.16 1.28
N ALA A 167 -14.93 -20.41 0.22
CA ALA A 167 -15.82 -20.87 -0.83
C ALA A 167 -15.22 -22.04 -1.64
N VAL A 168 -13.90 -22.15 -1.68
CA VAL A 168 -13.19 -23.25 -2.35
C VAL A 168 -12.90 -24.39 -1.36
N LEU A 169 -12.51 -24.06 -0.15
CA LEU A 169 -12.04 -25.01 0.87
C LEU A 169 -13.18 -25.89 1.40
N ILE A 170 -14.40 -25.35 1.60
CA ILE A 170 -15.53 -26.10 2.12
C ILE A 170 -16.01 -27.19 1.11
N PRO A 171 -16.28 -26.89 -0.16
CA PRO A 171 -16.63 -27.90 -1.14
C PRO A 171 -15.53 -28.95 -1.35
N ALA A 172 -14.26 -28.50 -1.36
CA ALA A 172 -13.12 -29.40 -1.47
C ALA A 172 -13.03 -30.37 -0.29
N GLY A 173 -13.26 -29.87 0.93
CA GLY A 173 -13.33 -30.71 2.13
C GLY A 173 -14.41 -31.75 2.07
N ILE A 174 -15.60 -31.42 1.56
CA ILE A 174 -16.72 -32.37 1.38
C ILE A 174 -16.36 -33.42 0.32
N LEU A 175 -15.75 -33.02 -0.81
CA LEU A 175 -15.34 -33.94 -1.87
C LEU A 175 -14.23 -34.88 -1.41
N LEU A 176 -13.22 -34.39 -0.71
CA LEU A 176 -12.14 -35.20 -0.16
C LEU A 176 -12.62 -36.11 0.96
N ALA A 177 -13.56 -35.65 1.81
CA ALA A 177 -14.21 -36.50 2.81
C ALA A 177 -15.00 -37.66 2.19
N GLY A 178 -15.58 -37.50 0.98
CA GLY A 178 -16.25 -38.56 0.23
C GLY A 178 -15.29 -39.64 -0.28
N ASP A 179 -14.03 -39.33 -0.54
CA ASP A 179 -13.00 -40.28 -1.04
C ASP A 179 -12.27 -41.05 0.07
N ILE A 180 -12.53 -40.70 1.34
CA ILE A 180 -11.96 -41.31 2.57
C ILE A 180 -12.37 -42.76 2.77
N SER A 181 -13.24 -43.33 1.91
CA SER A 181 -13.59 -44.77 1.97
C SER A 181 -12.37 -45.71 1.82
N LYS A 182 -11.17 -45.18 1.62
CA LYS A 182 -9.91 -45.90 1.37
C LYS A 182 -8.93 -46.00 2.54
N GLY A 183 -9.32 -45.61 3.78
CA GLY A 183 -8.51 -45.95 4.95
C GLY A 183 -8.12 -44.82 5.89
N GLU A 184 -8.43 -43.57 5.60
CA GLU A 184 -8.24 -42.47 6.57
C GLU A 184 -9.46 -42.32 7.48
N SER A 185 -9.23 -41.94 8.74
CA SER A 185 -10.31 -41.71 9.70
C SER A 185 -11.05 -40.40 9.36
N TYR A 186 -12.39 -40.43 9.35
CA TYR A 186 -13.21 -39.20 9.23
C TYR A 186 -12.82 -38.11 10.23
N VAL A 187 -12.29 -38.49 11.38
CA VAL A 187 -11.82 -37.60 12.42
C VAL A 187 -10.60 -36.80 11.97
N THR A 188 -9.64 -37.41 11.28
CA THR A 188 -8.44 -36.77 10.75
C THR A 188 -8.80 -35.73 9.71
N ALA A 189 -9.62 -36.07 8.73
CA ALA A 189 -10.08 -35.15 7.69
C ALA A 189 -10.90 -33.97 8.25
N ALA A 190 -11.71 -34.22 9.28
CA ALA A 190 -12.46 -33.15 9.95
C ALA A 190 -11.51 -32.19 10.72
N LEU A 191 -10.48 -32.74 11.36
CA LEU A 191 -9.46 -31.94 12.06
C LEU A 191 -8.64 -31.11 11.07
N ASP A 192 -8.25 -31.68 9.93
CA ASP A 192 -7.51 -30.96 8.89
C ASP A 192 -8.37 -29.82 8.32
N LEU A 193 -9.63 -30.09 7.95
CA LEU A 193 -10.55 -29.06 7.49
C LEU A 193 -10.73 -27.94 8.54
N MET A 194 -10.89 -28.31 9.81
CA MET A 194 -11.01 -27.34 10.91
C MET A 194 -9.76 -26.49 11.04
N PHE A 195 -8.57 -27.09 10.93
CA PHE A 195 -7.29 -26.36 10.93
C PHE A 195 -7.26 -25.32 9.80
N TYR A 196 -7.57 -25.69 8.55
CA TYR A 196 -7.55 -24.77 7.41
C TYR A 196 -8.58 -23.66 7.54
N ILE A 197 -9.78 -23.96 8.07
CA ILE A 197 -10.80 -22.93 8.36
C ILE A 197 -10.28 -21.91 9.37
N LEU A 198 -9.68 -22.37 10.47
CA LEU A 198 -9.13 -21.50 11.51
C LEU A 198 -7.88 -20.73 11.04
N PHE A 199 -7.13 -21.29 10.09
CA PHE A 199 -5.92 -20.67 9.56
C PHE A 199 -6.18 -19.68 8.43
N THR A 200 -7.33 -19.72 7.78
CA THR A 200 -7.68 -18.80 6.69
C THR A 200 -7.56 -17.32 7.05
N PRO A 201 -8.01 -16.83 8.23
CA PRO A 201 -7.82 -15.42 8.59
C PRO A 201 -6.35 -15.00 8.67
N VAL A 202 -5.44 -15.93 9.00
CA VAL A 202 -3.99 -15.67 9.00
C VAL A 202 -3.50 -15.46 7.57
N CYS A 203 -3.96 -16.29 6.63
CA CYS A 203 -3.65 -16.13 5.20
C CYS A 203 -4.15 -14.78 4.66
N VAL A 204 -5.37 -14.38 5.03
CA VAL A 204 -5.96 -13.09 4.64
C VAL A 204 -5.11 -11.93 5.19
N SER A 205 -4.81 -11.93 6.48
CA SER A 205 -4.03 -10.87 7.12
C SER A 205 -2.59 -10.76 6.57
N MET A 206 -2.01 -11.89 6.17
CA MET A 206 -0.71 -11.93 5.49
C MET A 206 -0.77 -11.25 4.12
N MET A 207 -1.79 -11.54 3.32
CA MET A 207 -1.97 -10.93 2.01
C MET A 207 -2.20 -9.41 2.11
N ASP A 208 -2.98 -8.96 3.11
CA ASP A 208 -3.19 -7.55 3.38
C ASP A 208 -1.89 -6.84 3.77
N LYS A 209 -1.01 -7.48 4.53
CA LYS A 209 0.34 -6.94 4.83
C LYS A 209 1.20 -6.79 3.57
N ILE A 210 1.19 -7.77 2.67
CA ILE A 210 1.92 -7.67 1.39
C ILE A 210 1.41 -6.48 0.59
N MET A 211 0.09 -6.30 0.51
CA MET A 211 -0.54 -5.18 -0.17
C MET A 211 -0.08 -3.84 0.42
N LEU A 212 -0.18 -3.66 1.74
CA LEU A 212 0.22 -2.43 2.43
C LEU A 212 1.72 -2.13 2.32
N THR A 213 2.57 -3.15 2.36
CA THR A 213 4.03 -2.97 2.18
C THR A 213 4.36 -2.53 0.76
N GLY A 214 3.66 -3.08 -0.24
CA GLY A 214 3.84 -2.70 -1.64
C GLY A 214 3.36 -1.29 -1.98
N GLU A 215 2.44 -0.72 -1.20
CA GLU A 215 1.94 0.65 -1.38
C GLU A 215 2.92 1.71 -0.82
N ASN A 216 3.79 1.30 0.11
CA ASN A 216 4.75 2.17 0.80
C ASN A 216 6.17 2.15 0.19
N THR A 217 6.42 1.37 -0.86
CA THR A 217 7.68 1.29 -1.61
C THR A 217 7.56 1.94 -2.97
#